data_dcd5e82f6bac7b476b77f1f60f2946eb
#
_entry.id   dcd5e82f6bac7b476b77f1f60f2946eb
#
_cell.length_a   1.000
_cell.length_b   1.000
_cell.length_c   1.000
_cell.angle_alpha   90.00
_cell.angle_beta   90.00
_cell.angle_gamma   90.00
#
_symmetry.space_group_name_H-M   'P 1'
#
loop_
_entity.id
_entity.type
_entity.pdbx_description
1 polymer ?
#
loop_
_entity_poly.entity_id
_entity_poly.type
_entity_poly.pdbx_seq_one_letter_code
_entity_poly.pdbx_strand_id
1 'polypeptide(L)'
;MLYAKSNPVETLREHTDELLKQMNVLRESYGKNINSLDFLEEEIFWQLLDFVIEFHDIGKAFSXFQELIKSRMDTKINEPKIVTYLENNVGHNYLSPAFIDYSYIDRKKNKELRAVLNQVIVYHHERDIFIDKDFKNLIQKILDEDLINKVYELQHEFKVRYPIKTEKLSKVYLQSVEKRIDKNHKYYNLYIMLKGILHRLDHSASAHEVVECNNVINIGEQTENYLMKEFGSLREAQSFAKSNRNKNIILIASTGMGKTETALIWIDKDKAFFTLPLRXXINALFDRAXNIVGVGESNDTFLG
;
A
#
# COMPACT_ATOMS: atom_id res chain seq x y z
N MET A 1 9.37 -18.15 -15.89
CA MET A 1 9.31 -17.56 -14.53
C MET A 1 8.77 -16.15 -14.64
N LEU A 2 7.80 -15.79 -13.80
CA LEU A 2 7.17 -14.47 -13.81
C LEU A 2 7.82 -13.58 -12.74
N TYR A 3 8.27 -12.40 -13.16
CA TYR A 3 8.96 -11.44 -12.31
C TYR A 3 8.07 -10.26 -11.94
N ALA A 4 8.23 -9.78 -10.71
CA ALA A 4 7.57 -8.55 -10.23
C ALA A 4 8.47 -7.33 -10.39
N LYS A 5 9.79 -7.53 -10.25
CA LYS A 5 10.78 -6.43 -10.24
C LYS A 5 12.13 -6.87 -10.83
N SER A 6 12.88 -5.87 -11.30
CA SER A 6 14.23 -6.07 -11.82
C SER A 6 15.33 -5.68 -10.84
N ASN A 7 15.04 -4.84 -9.83
CA ASN A 7 16.06 -4.37 -8.88
C ASN A 7 15.41 -4.07 -7.52
N PRO A 8 15.64 -4.88 -6.51
CA PRO A 8 16.27 -6.21 -6.63
C PRO A 8 15.42 -7.15 -7.47
N VAL A 9 16.03 -8.17 -8.06
CA VAL A 9 15.28 -9.16 -8.84
C VAL A 9 14.34 -9.92 -7.90
N GLU A 10 13.06 -9.92 -8.24
CA GLU A 10 12.04 -10.55 -7.40
C GLU A 10 10.96 -11.16 -8.27
N THR A 11 10.63 -12.41 -8.02
CA THR A 11 9.54 -13.06 -8.76
C THR A 11 8.20 -12.54 -8.27
N LEU A 12 7.16 -12.73 -9.08
CA LEU A 12 5.81 -12.33 -8.72
C LEU A 12 5.35 -13.03 -7.43
N ARG A 13 5.71 -14.31 -7.26
CA ARG A 13 5.35 -15.05 -6.05
C ARG A 13 6.05 -14.49 -4.81
N GLU A 14 7.36 -14.24 -4.92
CA GLU A 14 8.15 -13.68 -3.82
C GLU A 14 7.58 -12.33 -3.37
N HIS A 15 7.25 -11.46 -4.31
CA HIS A 15 6.69 -10.15 -4.00
C HIS A 15 5.34 -10.28 -3.29
N THR A 16 4.46 -11.12 -3.84
CA THR A 16 3.12 -11.32 -3.24
C THR A 16 3.24 -11.94 -1.84
N ASP A 17 4.14 -12.90 -1.66
CA ASP A 17 4.38 -13.51 -0.35
C ASP A 17 4.90 -12.48 0.66
N GLU A 18 5.70 -11.51 0.22
CA GLU A 18 6.17 -10.44 1.11
C GLU A 18 5.00 -9.57 1.56
N LEU A 19 4.05 -9.23 0.65
CA LEU A 19 2.83 -8.52 1.07
C LEU A 19 2.04 -9.32 2.10
N LEU A 20 1.91 -10.64 1.90
CA LEU A 20 1.17 -11.51 2.83
C LEU A 20 1.87 -11.54 4.21
N LYS A 21 3.19 -11.59 4.21
CA LYS A 21 3.98 -11.54 5.45
C LYS A 21 3.72 -10.20 6.17
N GLN A 22 3.75 -9.09 5.45
CA GLN A 22 3.52 -7.77 6.04
C GLN A 22 2.06 -7.61 6.49
N MET A 23 1.10 -8.24 5.80
CA MET A 23 -0.29 -8.28 6.27
C MET A 23 -0.38 -8.94 7.65
N ASN A 24 0.33 -10.05 7.85
CA ASN A 24 0.33 -10.73 9.15
C ASN A 24 0.98 -9.87 10.24
N VAL A 25 2.06 -9.15 9.91
CA VAL A 25 2.68 -8.19 10.83
C VAL A 25 1.67 -7.12 11.25
N LEU A 26 0.96 -6.55 10.27
CA LEU A 26 -0.06 -5.53 10.53
C LEU A 26 -1.18 -6.09 11.40
N ARG A 27 -1.65 -7.30 11.09
CA ARG A 27 -2.73 -7.95 11.84
C ARG A 27 -2.33 -8.20 13.29
N GLU A 28 -1.11 -8.66 13.53
CA GLU A 28 -0.60 -8.87 14.90
C GLU A 28 -0.47 -7.56 15.67
N SER A 29 -0.01 -6.50 15.00
CA SER A 29 0.25 -5.21 15.66
C SER A 29 -1.02 -4.39 15.88
N TYR A 30 -1.90 -4.33 14.88
CA TYR A 30 -3.05 -3.43 14.86
C TYR A 30 -4.38 -4.11 14.52
N GLY A 31 -4.39 -5.45 14.50
CA GLY A 31 -5.62 -6.18 14.16
C GLY A 31 -6.79 -5.83 15.05
N LYS A 32 -6.57 -5.69 16.35
CA LYS A 32 -7.62 -5.32 17.30
C LYS A 32 -8.21 -3.94 16.98
N ASN A 33 -7.37 -2.99 16.62
CA ASN A 33 -7.81 -1.64 16.25
C ASN A 33 -8.66 -1.67 14.98
N ILE A 34 -8.20 -2.41 13.97
CA ILE A 34 -8.91 -2.55 12.69
C ILE A 34 -10.25 -3.29 12.93
N ASN A 35 -10.22 -4.37 13.70
CA ASN A 35 -11.40 -5.19 13.97
C ASN A 35 -12.46 -4.44 14.79
N SER A 36 -12.07 -3.38 15.51
CA SER A 36 -13.02 -2.58 16.29
C SER A 36 -13.85 -1.63 15.42
N LEU A 37 -13.52 -1.51 14.13
CA LEU A 37 -14.28 -0.65 13.22
C LEU A 37 -15.62 -1.33 12.89
N ASP A 38 -16.70 -0.62 13.14
CA ASP A 38 -18.04 -1.19 13.13
C ASP A 38 -18.62 -1.47 11.75
N PHE A 39 -17.94 -1.04 10.69
CA PHE A 39 -18.39 -1.31 9.31
C PHE A 39 -17.80 -2.61 8.73
N LEU A 40 -17.02 -3.34 9.51
CA LEU A 40 -16.34 -4.55 9.05
C LEU A 40 -16.66 -5.74 9.95
N GLU A 41 -16.92 -6.89 9.32
CA GLU A 41 -16.85 -8.17 10.00
C GLU A 41 -15.38 -8.61 9.92
N GLU A 42 -14.79 -8.90 11.06
CA GLU A 42 -13.36 -9.16 11.23
C GLU A 42 -12.81 -10.17 10.21
N GLU A 43 -13.40 -11.37 10.18
CA GLU A 43 -12.88 -12.44 9.32
C GLU A 43 -13.02 -12.10 7.83
N ILE A 44 -14.12 -11.45 7.47
CA ILE A 44 -14.37 -11.08 6.08
C ILE A 44 -13.34 -10.06 5.61
N PHE A 45 -13.02 -9.05 6.43
CA PHE A 45 -12.04 -8.04 6.05
C PHE A 45 -10.69 -8.67 5.72
N TRP A 46 -10.16 -9.51 6.61
CA TRP A 46 -8.84 -10.12 6.39
C TRP A 46 -8.85 -11.09 5.21
N GLN A 47 -9.95 -11.81 4.98
CA GLN A 47 -10.12 -12.66 3.81
C GLN A 47 -10.09 -11.84 2.50
N LEU A 48 -10.80 -10.70 2.48
CA LEU A 48 -10.83 -9.83 1.30
C LEU A 48 -9.47 -9.20 1.06
N LEU A 49 -8.77 -8.81 2.12
CA LEU A 49 -7.43 -8.26 1.99
C LEU A 49 -6.46 -9.30 1.41
N ASP A 50 -6.48 -10.53 1.94
CA ASP A 50 -5.70 -11.64 1.41
C ASP A 50 -5.98 -11.84 -0.08
N PHE A 51 -7.25 -11.79 -0.46
CA PHE A 51 -7.70 -11.97 -1.83
C PHE A 51 -7.14 -10.87 -2.76
N VAL A 52 -7.28 -9.59 -2.37
CA VAL A 52 -6.79 -8.51 -3.24
C VAL A 52 -5.26 -8.51 -3.31
N ILE A 53 -4.57 -8.90 -2.23
CA ILE A 53 -3.12 -9.06 -2.26
C ILE A 53 -2.74 -10.11 -3.32
N GLU A 54 -3.42 -11.25 -3.32
CA GLU A 54 -3.09 -12.32 -4.27
C GLU A 54 -3.27 -11.87 -5.71
N PHE A 55 -4.29 -11.06 -5.99
CA PHE A 55 -4.63 -10.70 -7.36
C PHE A 55 -4.09 -9.35 -7.85
N HIS A 56 -3.62 -8.46 -6.95
CA HIS A 56 -3.34 -7.07 -7.37
C HIS A 56 -2.32 -6.98 -8.50
N ASP A 57 -1.33 -7.84 -8.50
CA ASP A 57 -0.20 -7.79 -9.45
C ASP A 57 -0.21 -8.88 -10.50
N ILE A 58 -1.24 -9.73 -10.54
CA ILE A 58 -1.27 -10.89 -11.45
C ILE A 58 -1.22 -10.45 -12.91
N GLY A 59 -1.66 -9.24 -13.21
CA GLY A 59 -1.57 -8.65 -14.56
C GLY A 59 -0.14 -8.43 -15.03
N LYS A 60 0.84 -8.45 -14.12
CA LYS A 60 2.27 -8.40 -14.49
C LYS A 60 2.70 -9.60 -15.34
N ALA A 61 1.89 -10.65 -15.42
CA ALA A 61 2.12 -11.75 -16.36
C ALA A 61 2.10 -11.31 -17.82
N PHE A 62 1.52 -10.13 -18.13
CA PHE A 62 1.51 -9.54 -19.47
C PHE A 62 2.92 -9.49 -20.07
N SER A 63 3.06 -10.03 -21.27
CA SER A 63 4.37 -10.17 -21.90
C SER A 63 5.16 -8.86 -22.05
N UNK A 64 4.55 -7.89 -22.20
CA UNK A 64 5.11 -6.70 -22.25
C UNK A 64 5.74 -6.33 -21.13
N PHE A 65 5.10 -6.48 -20.04
CA PHE A 65 5.67 -6.18 -18.75
C PHE A 65 6.87 -7.08 -18.44
N GLN A 66 6.73 -8.37 -18.69
CA GLN A 66 7.81 -9.32 -18.43
C GLN A 66 9.06 -9.02 -19.26
N GLU A 67 8.89 -8.65 -20.53
CA GLU A 67 10.01 -8.26 -21.38
C GLU A 67 10.72 -7.03 -20.85
N LEU A 68 9.97 -6.04 -20.40
CA LEU A 68 10.53 -4.82 -19.83
C LEU A 68 11.37 -5.13 -18.58
N ILE A 69 10.84 -5.97 -17.67
CA ILE A 69 11.59 -6.35 -16.47
C ILE A 69 12.87 -7.11 -16.86
N LYS A 70 12.77 -8.08 -17.76
CA LYS A 70 13.93 -8.88 -18.18
C LYS A 70 15.00 -8.02 -18.85
N SER A 71 14.60 -7.01 -19.64
CA SER A 71 15.55 -6.10 -20.28
C SER A 71 16.31 -5.25 -19.25
N ARG A 72 15.65 -4.89 -18.15
CA ARG A 72 16.27 -4.15 -17.04
C ARG A 72 17.18 -5.02 -16.17
N MET A 73 16.93 -6.32 -16.14
CA MET A 73 17.77 -7.29 -15.42
C MET A 73 19.07 -7.56 -16.17
N ASP A 74 19.04 -7.51 -17.49
CA ASP A 74 20.16 -7.84 -18.35
C ASP A 74 20.63 -6.59 -19.11
N THR A 75 21.69 -5.96 -18.62
CA THR A 75 22.28 -4.76 -19.21
C THR A 75 22.90 -4.99 -20.57
N LYS A 76 23.00 -6.26 -21.04
CA LYS A 76 23.57 -6.62 -22.34
C LYS A 76 22.50 -6.78 -23.42
N ILE A 77 21.23 -6.75 -23.07
CA ILE A 77 20.13 -6.88 -24.04
C ILE A 77 19.76 -5.48 -24.55
N ASN A 78 19.78 -5.31 -25.86
CA ASN A 78 19.25 -4.11 -26.52
C ASN A 78 17.76 -3.93 -26.19
N GLU A 79 17.29 -2.69 -26.32
CA GLU A 79 15.92 -2.32 -26.00
C GLU A 79 14.90 -3.36 -26.48
N PRO A 80 13.88 -3.66 -25.68
CA PRO A 80 12.88 -4.64 -26.07
C PRO A 80 12.24 -4.26 -27.41
N LYS A 81 12.02 -5.25 -28.25
CA LYS A 81 11.29 -5.05 -29.50
C LYS A 81 9.98 -4.35 -29.20
N ILE A 82 9.73 -3.28 -29.88
CA ILE A 82 8.59 -2.40 -29.65
C ILE A 82 7.28 -3.16 -29.84
N VAL A 83 6.67 -3.56 -28.74
CA VAL A 83 5.23 -3.77 -28.69
C VAL A 83 4.65 -2.37 -28.89
N THR A 84 3.59 -2.23 -29.62
CA THR A 84 3.05 -0.91 -29.98
C THR A 84 2.98 0.00 -28.74
N TYR A 85 3.24 1.29 -28.93
CA TYR A 85 3.26 2.30 -27.87
C TYR A 85 2.08 2.17 -26.91
N LEU A 86 0.90 1.89 -27.45
CA LEU A 86 -0.33 1.74 -26.65
C LEU A 86 -0.26 0.54 -25.70
N GLU A 87 0.23 -0.60 -26.19
CA GLU A 87 0.34 -1.82 -25.38
C GLU A 87 1.34 -1.64 -24.24
N ASN A 88 2.41 -0.90 -24.47
CA ASN A 88 3.41 -0.61 -23.45
C ASN A 88 2.88 0.29 -22.32
N ASN A 89 1.79 1.01 -22.57
CA ASN A 89 1.24 1.94 -21.60
C ASN A 89 0.04 1.39 -20.82
N VAL A 90 -0.33 0.11 -21.04
CA VAL A 90 -1.40 -0.50 -20.25
C VAL A 90 -0.80 -1.04 -18.95
N GLY A 91 -1.19 -0.42 -17.84
CA GLY A 91 -0.74 -0.85 -16.53
C GLY A 91 -1.30 -2.21 -16.14
N HIS A 92 -0.50 -3.00 -15.43
CA HIS A 92 -0.92 -4.33 -14.97
C HIS A 92 -2.17 -4.27 -14.08
N ASN A 93 -2.36 -3.13 -13.39
CA ASN A 93 -3.53 -2.95 -12.52
C ASN A 93 -4.84 -3.03 -13.29
N TYR A 94 -4.85 -2.57 -14.55
CA TYR A 94 -6.04 -2.69 -15.41
C TYR A 94 -6.30 -4.11 -15.85
N LEU A 95 -5.26 -4.95 -15.89
CA LEU A 95 -5.33 -6.32 -16.40
C LEU A 95 -5.61 -7.36 -15.32
N SER A 96 -5.18 -7.07 -14.11
CA SER A 96 -5.22 -8.05 -13.00
C SER A 96 -6.61 -8.63 -12.72
N PRO A 97 -7.70 -7.82 -12.68
CA PRO A 97 -9.01 -8.41 -12.34
C PRO A 97 -9.55 -9.39 -13.38
N ALA A 98 -9.00 -9.41 -14.61
CA ALA A 98 -9.50 -10.30 -15.67
C ALA A 98 -9.43 -11.79 -15.27
N PHE A 99 -8.48 -12.15 -14.40
CA PHE A 99 -8.30 -13.54 -13.99
C PHE A 99 -9.23 -13.98 -12.86
N ILE A 100 -9.90 -13.04 -12.18
CA ILE A 100 -10.66 -13.37 -10.98
C ILE A 100 -11.88 -14.21 -11.31
N ASP A 101 -11.98 -15.39 -10.69
CA ASP A 101 -13.16 -16.21 -10.71
C ASP A 101 -13.98 -15.88 -9.46
N TYR A 102 -15.03 -15.07 -9.64
CA TYR A 102 -15.83 -14.61 -8.52
C TYR A 102 -16.76 -15.69 -7.95
N SER A 103 -16.81 -16.89 -8.54
CA SER A 103 -17.61 -17.97 -7.97
C SER A 103 -17.21 -18.26 -6.52
N TYR A 104 -15.96 -18.03 -6.17
CA TYR A 104 -15.47 -18.19 -4.80
C TYR A 104 -16.11 -17.17 -3.84
N ILE A 105 -16.36 -15.94 -4.33
CA ILE A 105 -16.93 -14.85 -3.53
C ILE A 105 -18.46 -14.79 -3.71
N ASP A 106 -18.94 -15.29 -4.83
CA ASP A 106 -20.35 -15.23 -5.23
C ASP A 106 -21.27 -16.12 -4.40
N ARG A 107 -20.74 -16.83 -3.44
CA ARG A 107 -21.60 -17.54 -2.49
C ARG A 107 -22.65 -16.61 -1.88
N LYS A 108 -22.45 -15.29 -1.96
CA LYS A 108 -23.38 -14.27 -1.46
C LYS A 108 -23.99 -13.40 -2.57
N LYS A 109 -23.75 -13.71 -3.84
CA LYS A 109 -24.30 -12.98 -5.03
C LYS A 109 -24.20 -11.46 -4.93
N ASN A 110 -23.06 -10.97 -4.48
CA ASN A 110 -22.91 -9.55 -4.17
C ASN A 110 -22.08 -8.81 -5.23
N LYS A 111 -22.78 -8.23 -6.23
CA LYS A 111 -22.17 -7.46 -7.32
C LYS A 111 -21.44 -6.20 -6.81
N GLU A 112 -21.96 -5.58 -5.75
CA GLU A 112 -21.34 -4.38 -5.19
C GLU A 112 -19.99 -4.71 -4.56
N LEU A 113 -19.86 -5.87 -3.95
CA LEU A 113 -18.59 -6.32 -3.39
C LEU A 113 -17.57 -6.60 -4.50
N ARG A 114 -18.01 -7.19 -5.63
CA ARG A 114 -17.13 -7.37 -6.78
C ARG A 114 -16.59 -6.03 -7.27
N ALA A 115 -17.44 -5.00 -7.34
CA ALA A 115 -17.01 -3.66 -7.74
C ALA A 115 -15.95 -3.13 -6.79
N VAL A 116 -16.12 -3.32 -5.48
CA VAL A 116 -15.12 -2.93 -4.47
C VAL A 116 -13.78 -3.57 -4.77
N LEU A 117 -13.75 -4.89 -4.95
CA LEU A 117 -12.51 -5.64 -5.15
C LEU A 117 -11.83 -5.25 -6.46
N ASN A 118 -12.61 -5.13 -7.55
CA ASN A 118 -12.08 -4.69 -8.83
C ASN A 118 -11.47 -3.28 -8.72
N GLN A 119 -12.16 -2.37 -8.03
CA GLN A 119 -11.65 -1.00 -7.87
C GLN A 119 -10.42 -0.93 -6.97
N VAL A 120 -10.38 -1.70 -5.88
CA VAL A 120 -9.18 -1.77 -5.04
C VAL A 120 -7.96 -2.12 -5.90
N ILE A 121 -8.12 -3.12 -6.77
CA ILE A 121 -7.02 -3.59 -7.62
C ILE A 121 -6.70 -2.57 -8.72
N VAL A 122 -7.69 -2.09 -9.46
CA VAL A 122 -7.44 -1.17 -10.58
C VAL A 122 -6.87 0.16 -10.09
N TYR A 123 -7.36 0.67 -8.97
CA TYR A 123 -6.93 1.97 -8.44
C TYR A 123 -5.71 1.90 -7.52
N HIS A 124 -5.07 0.73 -7.33
CA HIS A 124 -3.97 0.68 -6.35
C HIS A 124 -2.77 1.54 -6.73
N HIS A 125 -2.60 1.86 -8.02
CA HIS A 125 -1.57 2.79 -8.48
C HIS A 125 -2.12 4.13 -8.97
N GLU A 126 -3.45 4.28 -9.04
CA GLU A 126 -4.06 5.42 -9.73
C GLU A 126 -4.98 6.20 -8.79
N ARG A 127 -5.01 7.52 -8.98
CA ARG A 127 -6.02 8.35 -8.32
C ARG A 127 -7.29 8.41 -9.16
N ASP A 128 -7.12 8.63 -10.45
CA ASP A 128 -8.22 8.71 -11.41
C ASP A 128 -7.86 7.89 -12.64
N ILE A 129 -8.88 7.31 -13.26
CA ILE A 129 -8.68 6.53 -14.49
C ILE A 129 -9.61 7.07 -15.56
N PHE A 130 -9.18 6.95 -16.81
CA PHE A 130 -10.01 7.26 -17.97
C PHE A 130 -10.04 6.02 -18.87
N ILE A 131 -11.25 5.48 -19.07
CA ILE A 131 -11.44 4.26 -19.84
C ILE A 131 -12.43 4.55 -20.95
N ASP A 132 -11.92 4.66 -22.17
CA ASP A 132 -12.79 4.81 -23.35
C ASP A 132 -12.95 3.48 -24.09
N LYS A 133 -13.71 3.50 -25.17
CA LYS A 133 -13.98 2.30 -25.96
C LYS A 133 -12.70 1.69 -26.55
N ASP A 134 -11.80 2.54 -27.05
CA ASP A 134 -10.54 2.08 -27.65
C ASP A 134 -9.67 1.39 -26.61
N PHE A 135 -9.57 1.96 -25.40
CA PHE A 135 -8.81 1.36 -24.31
C PHE A 135 -9.40 0.00 -23.91
N LYS A 136 -10.74 -0.08 -23.82
CA LYS A 136 -11.40 -1.36 -23.50
C LYS A 136 -11.11 -2.43 -24.57
N ASN A 137 -11.12 -2.03 -25.84
CA ASN A 137 -10.84 -2.93 -26.95
C ASN A 137 -9.38 -3.39 -26.92
N LEU A 138 -8.47 -2.49 -26.60
CA LEU A 138 -7.04 -2.84 -26.43
C LEU A 138 -6.87 -3.84 -25.29
N ILE A 139 -7.53 -3.62 -24.17
CA ILE A 139 -7.46 -4.57 -23.04
C ILE A 139 -7.99 -5.94 -23.50
N GLN A 140 -9.15 -6.01 -24.19
CA GLN A 140 -9.68 -7.29 -24.64
C GLN A 140 -8.69 -7.99 -25.58
N LYS A 141 -8.04 -7.24 -26.46
CA LYS A 141 -7.02 -7.80 -27.36
C LYS A 141 -5.86 -8.42 -26.54
N ILE A 142 -5.37 -7.72 -25.53
CA ILE A 142 -4.30 -8.23 -24.67
C ILE A 142 -4.75 -9.51 -23.94
N LEU A 143 -5.99 -9.52 -23.45
CA LEU A 143 -6.55 -10.70 -22.76
C LEU A 143 -6.60 -11.91 -23.70
N ASP A 144 -7.08 -11.70 -24.94
CA ASP A 144 -7.29 -12.79 -25.90
C ASP A 144 -5.98 -13.31 -26.52
N GLU A 145 -5.04 -12.41 -26.78
CA GLU A 145 -3.84 -12.76 -27.55
C GLU A 145 -2.64 -13.08 -26.66
N ASP A 146 -2.60 -12.57 -25.42
CA ASP A 146 -1.44 -12.74 -24.55
C ASP A 146 -1.80 -13.40 -23.22
N LEU A 147 -2.63 -12.74 -22.40
CA LEU A 147 -2.82 -13.16 -21.01
C LEU A 147 -3.49 -14.52 -20.87
N ILE A 148 -4.37 -14.89 -21.80
CA ILE A 148 -4.99 -16.24 -21.76
C ILE A 148 -3.92 -17.33 -21.84
N ASN A 149 -2.79 -17.04 -22.47
CA ASN A 149 -1.70 -18.00 -22.61
C ASN A 149 -0.81 -18.09 -21.38
N LYS A 150 -1.06 -17.23 -20.37
CA LYS A 150 -0.29 -17.20 -19.11
C LYS A 150 -0.92 -18.04 -18.00
N VAL A 151 -2.08 -18.65 -18.26
CA VAL A 151 -2.80 -19.42 -17.24
C VAL A 151 -1.91 -20.51 -16.64
N TYR A 152 -1.20 -21.26 -17.49
CA TYR A 152 -0.32 -22.33 -17.00
C TYR A 152 0.74 -21.79 -16.05
N GLU A 153 1.41 -20.69 -16.43
CA GLU A 153 2.45 -20.08 -15.59
C GLU A 153 1.89 -19.55 -14.27
N LEU A 154 0.67 -18.97 -14.32
CA LEU A 154 0.02 -18.47 -13.11
C LEU A 154 -0.34 -19.61 -12.15
N GLN A 155 -0.76 -20.75 -12.70
CA GLN A 155 -1.12 -21.92 -11.87
C GLN A 155 0.11 -22.66 -11.35
N HIS A 156 1.17 -22.80 -12.15
CA HIS A 156 2.27 -23.70 -11.85
C HIS A 156 3.57 -23.01 -11.42
N GLU A 157 3.80 -21.77 -11.81
CA GLU A 157 4.98 -21.01 -11.38
C GLU A 157 4.63 -20.01 -10.28
N PHE A 158 3.64 -19.17 -10.53
CA PHE A 158 3.14 -18.24 -9.49
C PHE A 158 2.40 -19.00 -8.40
N LYS A 159 1.72 -20.08 -8.78
CA LYS A 159 0.95 -20.94 -7.84
C LYS A 159 -0.14 -20.13 -7.15
N VAL A 160 -0.96 -19.47 -7.97
CA VAL A 160 -2.09 -18.66 -7.46
C VAL A 160 -2.94 -19.50 -6.50
N ARG A 161 -3.23 -18.91 -5.33
CA ARG A 161 -3.90 -19.64 -4.24
C ARG A 161 -5.42 -19.69 -4.35
N TYR A 162 -5.98 -18.98 -5.33
CA TYR A 162 -7.42 -18.92 -5.56
C TYR A 162 -7.74 -19.43 -6.96
N PRO A 163 -8.98 -19.91 -7.19
CA PRO A 163 -9.38 -20.26 -8.56
C PRO A 163 -9.28 -19.05 -9.49
N ILE A 164 -8.81 -19.28 -10.70
CA ILE A 164 -8.75 -18.26 -11.75
C ILE A 164 -9.51 -18.71 -12.98
N LYS A 165 -9.91 -17.75 -13.81
CA LYS A 165 -10.49 -18.05 -15.12
C LYS A 165 -9.41 -18.65 -16.01
N THR A 166 -9.72 -19.77 -16.67
CA THR A 166 -8.74 -20.52 -17.44
C THR A 166 -9.07 -20.65 -18.92
N GLU A 167 -10.33 -20.47 -19.32
CA GLU A 167 -10.77 -20.71 -20.70
C GLU A 167 -11.00 -19.42 -21.49
N LYS A 168 -11.50 -18.39 -20.84
CA LYS A 168 -11.82 -17.14 -21.51
C LYS A 168 -11.66 -15.98 -20.51
N LEU A 169 -10.94 -14.96 -20.93
CA LEU A 169 -10.80 -13.72 -20.14
C LEU A 169 -11.67 -12.64 -20.80
N SER A 170 -12.32 -11.83 -19.99
CA SER A 170 -13.24 -10.80 -20.47
C SER A 170 -13.02 -9.49 -19.78
N LYS A 171 -13.13 -8.41 -20.52
CA LYS A 171 -13.04 -7.04 -20.05
C LYS A 171 -14.28 -6.56 -19.28
N VAL A 172 -15.26 -7.42 -19.04
CA VAL A 172 -16.55 -7.03 -18.41
C VAL A 172 -16.33 -6.38 -17.05
N TYR A 173 -15.30 -6.78 -16.30
CA TYR A 173 -15.01 -6.15 -15.00
C TYR A 173 -14.75 -4.63 -15.10
N LEU A 174 -14.34 -4.13 -16.27
CA LEU A 174 -14.09 -2.70 -16.46
C LEU A 174 -15.34 -1.86 -16.24
N GLN A 175 -16.54 -2.42 -16.49
CA GLN A 175 -17.79 -1.72 -16.19
C GLN A 175 -17.90 -1.35 -14.71
N SER A 176 -17.39 -2.19 -13.84
CA SER A 176 -17.46 -1.97 -12.38
C SER A 176 -16.45 -0.96 -11.86
N VAL A 177 -15.49 -0.51 -12.71
CA VAL A 177 -14.46 0.44 -12.26
C VAL A 177 -14.60 1.82 -12.89
N GLU A 178 -15.50 2.00 -13.85
CA GLU A 178 -15.68 3.28 -14.56
C GLU A 178 -16.16 4.40 -13.64
N LYS A 179 -17.06 4.07 -12.70
CA LYS A 179 -17.53 5.03 -11.71
C LYS A 179 -16.93 4.70 -10.37
N ARG A 180 -16.01 5.56 -9.92
CA ARG A 180 -15.31 5.34 -8.66
C ARG A 180 -16.29 5.36 -7.49
N ILE A 181 -16.11 4.40 -6.58
CA ILE A 181 -16.90 4.31 -5.35
C ILE A 181 -16.68 5.59 -4.53
N ASP A 182 -17.77 6.25 -4.15
CA ASP A 182 -17.74 7.49 -3.38
C ASP A 182 -18.37 7.30 -2.00
N LYS A 183 -18.36 8.36 -1.21
CA LYS A 183 -18.80 8.35 0.19
C LYS A 183 -20.26 7.92 0.40
N ASN A 184 -21.06 7.93 -0.67
CA ASN A 184 -22.48 7.53 -0.58
C ASN A 184 -22.68 6.01 -0.79
N HIS A 185 -21.64 5.30 -1.21
CA HIS A 185 -21.71 3.86 -1.45
C HIS A 185 -21.66 3.11 -0.11
N LYS A 186 -22.47 2.05 0.04
CA LYS A 186 -22.52 1.31 1.30
C LYS A 186 -21.18 0.66 1.68
N TYR A 187 -20.33 0.36 0.70
CA TYR A 187 -19.01 -0.23 0.96
C TYR A 187 -17.87 0.77 0.87
N TYR A 188 -18.16 2.08 0.95
CA TYR A 188 -17.12 3.10 0.82
C TYR A 188 -15.99 2.90 1.84
N ASN A 189 -16.33 2.71 3.11
CA ASN A 189 -15.32 2.55 4.15
C ASN A 189 -14.49 1.29 3.93
N LEU A 190 -15.12 0.20 3.52
CA LEU A 190 -14.40 -1.03 3.18
C LEU A 190 -13.43 -0.81 2.01
N TYR A 191 -13.90 -0.12 0.95
CA TYR A 191 -13.07 0.22 -0.20
C TYR A 191 -11.84 1.03 0.21
N ILE A 192 -12.05 2.09 1.01
CA ILE A 192 -10.95 2.96 1.45
C ILE A 192 -9.93 2.17 2.28
N MET A 193 -10.41 1.33 3.19
CA MET A 193 -9.53 0.53 4.04
C MET A 193 -8.73 -0.48 3.23
N LEU A 194 -9.41 -1.24 2.36
CA LEU A 194 -8.72 -2.26 1.54
C LEU A 194 -7.68 -1.60 0.63
N LYS A 195 -8.07 -0.51 -0.06
CA LYS A 195 -7.17 0.18 -0.98
C LYS A 195 -5.97 0.78 -0.23
N GLY A 196 -6.22 1.44 0.89
CA GLY A 196 -5.17 2.08 1.67
C GLY A 196 -4.19 1.08 2.25
N ILE A 197 -4.71 -0.02 2.80
CA ILE A 197 -3.85 -1.05 3.37
C ILE A 197 -3.09 -1.79 2.27
N LEU A 198 -3.74 -2.14 1.16
CA LEU A 198 -3.04 -2.77 0.03
C LEU A 198 -1.87 -1.88 -0.44
N HIS A 199 -2.13 -0.58 -0.61
CA HIS A 199 -1.10 0.38 -1.03
C HIS A 199 0.07 0.40 -0.04
N ARG A 200 -0.24 0.45 1.25
CA ARG A 200 0.78 0.46 2.30
C ARG A 200 1.60 -0.83 2.30
N LEU A 201 0.93 -1.98 2.17
CA LEU A 201 1.61 -3.29 2.13
C LEU A 201 2.50 -3.41 0.90
N ASP A 202 2.04 -2.95 -0.25
CA ASP A 202 2.81 -3.00 -1.49
C ASP A 202 4.07 -2.13 -1.37
N HIS A 203 3.95 -0.93 -0.80
CA HIS A 203 5.11 -0.06 -0.57
C HIS A 203 6.09 -0.69 0.42
N SER A 204 5.59 -1.24 1.51
CA SER A 204 6.41 -1.93 2.52
C SER A 204 7.16 -3.11 1.91
N ALA A 205 6.45 -3.97 1.18
CA ALA A 205 7.05 -5.13 0.51
C ALA A 205 8.09 -4.68 -0.54
N SER A 206 7.76 -3.64 -1.30
CA SER A 206 8.66 -3.12 -2.33
C SER A 206 9.93 -2.54 -1.76
N ALA A 207 9.85 -1.91 -0.60
CA ALA A 207 11.01 -1.33 0.09
C ALA A 207 11.77 -2.35 0.94
N HIS A 208 11.22 -3.55 1.13
CA HIS A 208 11.72 -4.56 2.06
C HIS A 208 11.82 -4.01 3.49
N GLU A 209 10.79 -3.25 3.87
CA GLU A 209 10.67 -2.65 5.20
C GLU A 209 9.43 -3.17 5.90
N VAL A 210 9.44 -3.10 7.23
CA VAL A 210 8.30 -3.56 8.03
C VAL A 210 7.14 -2.58 7.87
N VAL A 211 5.95 -3.10 7.63
CA VAL A 211 4.75 -2.27 7.42
C VAL A 211 4.38 -1.47 8.66
N GLU A 212 4.66 -2.03 9.84
CA GLU A 212 4.27 -1.40 11.10
C GLU A 212 5.09 -2.00 12.25
N CYS A 213 5.33 -1.19 13.29
CA CYS A 213 5.97 -1.63 14.52
C CYS A 213 5.12 -1.24 15.71
N ASN A 214 5.18 -2.04 16.75
CA ASN A 214 4.59 -1.65 18.02
C ASN A 214 5.39 -0.50 18.60
N ASN A 215 4.70 0.42 19.26
CA ASN A 215 5.36 1.54 19.92
C ASN A 215 6.08 1.01 21.17
N VAL A 216 7.42 1.09 21.15
CA VAL A 216 8.26 0.65 22.27
C VAL A 216 8.96 1.83 22.92
N ILE A 217 8.74 3.04 22.44
CA ILE A 217 9.42 4.25 22.94
C ILE A 217 8.40 5.30 23.33
N ASN A 218 8.61 5.93 24.47
CA ASN A 218 7.87 7.13 24.84
C ASN A 218 8.65 8.35 24.32
N ILE A 219 8.26 8.84 23.15
CA ILE A 219 8.96 9.96 22.50
C ILE A 219 8.87 11.23 23.36
N GLY A 220 7.75 11.42 24.06
CA GLY A 220 7.59 12.58 24.95
C GLY A 220 8.59 12.57 26.08
N GLU A 221 8.76 11.43 26.75
CA GLU A 221 9.73 11.30 27.83
C GLU A 221 11.16 11.46 27.33
N GLN A 222 11.48 10.84 26.19
CA GLN A 222 12.82 10.96 25.58
C GLN A 222 13.12 12.42 25.23
N THR A 223 12.14 13.12 24.68
CA THR A 223 12.30 14.53 24.33
C THR A 223 12.51 15.40 25.58
N GLU A 224 11.73 15.15 26.62
CA GLU A 224 11.90 15.87 27.89
C GLU A 224 13.31 15.67 28.45
N ASN A 225 13.78 14.42 28.48
CA ASN A 225 15.12 14.09 28.97
C ASN A 225 16.20 14.79 28.16
N TYR A 226 16.04 14.79 26.82
CA TYR A 226 16.96 15.49 25.93
C TYR A 226 17.02 16.99 26.24
N LEU A 227 15.85 17.64 26.40
CA LEU A 227 15.77 19.07 26.68
C LEU A 227 16.36 19.41 28.07
N MET A 228 16.07 18.61 29.07
CA MET A 228 16.61 18.80 30.39
C MET A 228 18.14 18.66 30.40
N LYS A 229 18.67 17.68 29.64
CA LYS A 229 20.11 17.49 29.52
C LYS A 229 20.78 18.69 28.81
N GLU A 230 20.20 19.14 27.69
CA GLU A 230 20.81 20.15 26.83
C GLU A 230 20.60 21.56 27.36
N PHE A 231 19.46 21.85 28.00
CA PHE A 231 19.06 23.22 28.38
C PHE A 231 18.71 23.36 29.84
N GLY A 232 18.60 22.30 30.60
CA GLY A 232 18.31 22.34 32.02
C GLY A 232 16.86 22.62 32.40
N SER A 233 16.00 22.94 31.45
CA SER A 233 14.60 23.25 31.74
C SER A 233 13.75 23.14 30.47
N LEU A 234 12.45 22.99 30.67
CA LEU A 234 11.46 23.07 29.57
C LEU A 234 11.01 24.52 29.42
N ARG A 235 10.73 24.90 28.18
CA ARG A 235 10.09 26.19 27.90
C ARG A 235 8.62 26.12 28.28
N GLU A 236 7.98 27.27 28.45
CA GLU A 236 6.57 27.38 28.84
C GLU A 236 5.65 26.55 27.94
N ALA A 237 5.83 26.66 26.62
CA ALA A 237 5.00 25.90 25.65
C ALA A 237 5.17 24.41 25.84
N GLN A 238 6.38 23.94 26.14
CA GLN A 238 6.67 22.52 26.35
C GLN A 238 6.02 22.01 27.64
N SER A 239 6.11 22.76 28.70
CA SER A 239 5.43 22.43 29.96
C SER A 239 3.92 22.44 29.80
N PHE A 240 3.40 23.43 29.08
CA PHE A 240 1.96 23.50 28.77
C PHE A 240 1.51 22.26 27.98
N ALA A 241 2.25 21.89 26.95
CA ALA A 241 1.91 20.72 26.13
C ALA A 241 1.91 19.44 26.97
N LYS A 242 2.91 19.28 27.85
CA LYS A 242 3.01 18.14 28.76
C LYS A 242 1.77 18.02 29.64
N SER A 243 1.27 19.13 30.14
CA SER A 243 0.12 19.16 31.05
C SER A 243 -1.23 19.09 30.35
N ASN A 244 -1.26 19.20 29.01
CA ASN A 244 -2.51 19.29 28.25
C ASN A 244 -2.55 18.28 27.10
N ARG A 245 -2.00 17.08 27.30
CA ARG A 245 -1.96 16.03 26.27
C ARG A 245 -3.34 15.56 25.80
N ASN A 246 -4.35 15.75 26.65
CA ASN A 246 -5.74 15.40 26.34
C ASN A 246 -6.50 16.47 25.55
N LYS A 247 -5.81 17.53 25.13
CA LYS A 247 -6.44 18.67 24.42
C LYS A 247 -5.82 18.88 23.06
N ASN A 248 -6.59 19.43 22.15
CA ASN A 248 -6.05 19.95 20.89
C ASN A 248 -5.32 21.27 21.20
N ILE A 249 -4.12 21.43 20.63
CA ILE A 249 -3.26 22.59 20.90
C ILE A 249 -2.96 23.31 19.60
N ILE A 250 -3.08 24.62 19.60
CA ILE A 250 -2.57 25.50 18.55
C ILE A 250 -1.37 26.25 19.13
N LEU A 251 -0.19 26.06 18.54
CA LEU A 251 1.03 26.70 18.99
C LEU A 251 1.53 27.67 17.90
N ILE A 252 1.61 28.94 18.24
CA ILE A 252 2.17 29.96 17.36
C ILE A 252 3.46 30.48 18.03
N ALA A 253 4.58 30.29 17.38
CA ALA A 253 5.89 30.65 17.91
C ALA A 253 6.89 30.87 16.78
N SER A 254 7.89 31.71 17.04
CA SER A 254 8.97 31.99 16.08
C SER A 254 9.80 30.73 15.81
N THR A 255 10.56 30.76 14.72
CA THR A 255 11.53 29.71 14.39
C THR A 255 12.54 29.59 15.53
N GLY A 256 12.94 28.37 15.86
CA GLY A 256 13.91 28.12 16.94
C GLY A 256 13.32 28.03 18.32
N MET A 257 12.01 28.24 18.47
CA MET A 257 11.38 28.24 19.80
C MET A 257 11.00 26.84 20.31
N GLY A 258 11.44 25.75 19.62
CA GLY A 258 11.20 24.41 20.11
C GLY A 258 9.82 23.86 19.79
N LYS A 259 9.20 24.32 18.69
CA LYS A 259 7.86 23.83 18.29
C LYS A 259 7.83 22.31 18.07
N THR A 260 8.87 21.78 17.43
CA THR A 260 8.99 20.34 17.20
C THR A 260 9.02 19.56 18.51
N GLU A 261 9.87 20.00 19.42
CA GLU A 261 10.00 19.35 20.73
C GLU A 261 8.70 19.47 21.54
N THR A 262 8.01 20.61 21.41
CA THR A 262 6.69 20.79 22.04
C THR A 262 5.70 19.75 21.54
N ALA A 263 5.68 19.53 20.21
CA ALA A 263 4.80 18.52 19.61
C ALA A 263 5.17 17.11 20.07
N LEU A 264 6.47 16.77 20.09
CA LEU A 264 6.93 15.45 20.54
C LEU A 264 6.55 15.17 22.00
N ILE A 265 6.66 16.19 22.87
CA ILE A 265 6.23 16.09 24.28
C ILE A 265 4.72 15.85 24.36
N TRP A 266 3.94 16.58 23.54
CA TRP A 266 2.49 16.42 23.51
C TRP A 266 2.06 15.03 23.06
N ILE A 267 2.76 14.44 22.06
CA ILE A 267 2.50 13.09 21.56
C ILE A 267 2.68 12.04 22.67
N ASP A 268 3.69 12.22 23.51
CA ASP A 268 3.99 11.30 24.62
C ASP A 268 4.33 9.90 24.08
N LYS A 269 3.52 8.89 24.41
CA LYS A 269 3.72 7.51 23.99
C LYS A 269 2.79 7.10 22.83
N ASP A 270 1.96 8.03 22.38
CA ASP A 270 0.96 7.75 21.35
C ASP A 270 1.57 7.82 19.95
N LYS A 271 0.91 7.16 18.99
CA LYS A 271 1.26 7.26 17.58
C LYS A 271 0.77 8.61 17.03
N ALA A 272 1.59 9.26 16.24
CA ALA A 272 1.22 10.55 15.64
C ALA A 272 1.61 10.61 14.18
N PHE A 273 0.93 11.48 13.44
CA PHE A 273 1.25 11.77 12.05
C PHE A 273 1.67 13.23 11.94
N PHE A 274 2.91 13.48 11.51
CA PHE A 274 3.38 14.82 11.19
C PHE A 274 3.12 15.10 9.72
N THR A 275 2.36 16.14 9.44
CA THR A 275 2.11 16.58 8.07
C THR A 275 2.84 17.89 7.82
N LEU A 276 3.67 17.92 6.82
CA LEU A 276 4.50 19.09 6.48
C LEU A 276 4.34 19.39 4.99
N PRO A 277 4.35 20.66 4.61
CA PRO A 277 4.13 21.01 3.20
C PRO A 277 5.32 20.72 2.28
N LEU A 278 6.54 20.53 2.84
CA LEU A 278 7.74 20.34 2.02
C LEU A 278 8.51 19.08 2.46
N ARG A 279 8.94 18.33 1.51
CA ARG A 279 9.78 17.15 1.77
C ARG A 279 11.03 17.42 2.58
N UNK A 280 11.48 18.34 2.47
CA UNK A 280 12.60 18.78 3.15
C UNK A 280 12.38 18.88 4.57
N UNK A 281 11.48 19.20 4.84
CA UNK A 281 11.12 19.34 6.09
C UNK A 281 10.90 18.09 6.74
N ILE A 282 10.32 17.20 6.00
CA ILE A 282 10.07 15.86 6.52
C ILE A 282 11.39 15.20 6.91
N ASN A 283 12.36 15.23 6.02
CA ASN A 283 13.66 14.61 6.28
C ASN A 283 14.35 15.25 7.49
N ALA A 284 14.33 16.57 7.55
CA ALA A 284 14.96 17.29 8.68
C ALA A 284 14.25 16.97 10.01
N LEU A 285 12.93 16.81 9.98
CA LEU A 285 12.19 16.43 11.17
C LEU A 285 12.52 15.00 11.60
N PHE A 286 12.63 14.09 10.62
CA PHE A 286 13.01 12.71 10.88
C PHE A 286 14.41 12.66 11.53
N ASP A 287 15.39 13.34 10.94
CA ASP A 287 16.76 13.39 11.46
C ASP A 287 16.78 13.95 12.88
N ARG A 288 15.99 14.99 13.14
CA ARG A 288 15.90 15.60 14.46
C ARG A 288 15.28 14.62 15.47
N ALA A 289 14.26 13.96 15.11
CA ALA A 289 13.66 12.96 15.98
C ALA A 289 14.61 11.79 16.30
N UNK A 290 15.19 11.47 15.42
CA UNK A 290 16.11 10.55 15.50
C UNK A 290 17.12 10.83 16.42
N ASN A 291 17.71 11.96 16.35
CA ASN A 291 18.77 12.44 17.26
C ASN A 291 18.29 12.55 18.71
N ILE A 292 17.06 13.00 18.89
CA ILE A 292 16.48 13.13 20.23
C ILE A 292 16.34 11.77 20.92
N VAL A 293 15.94 10.76 20.16
CA VAL A 293 15.68 9.43 20.72
C VAL A 293 16.95 8.57 20.81
N GLY A 294 18.04 9.05 20.22
CA GLY A 294 19.32 8.33 20.28
C GLY A 294 19.29 7.03 19.49
N VAL A 295 18.56 7.02 18.35
CA VAL A 295 18.46 5.82 17.51
C VAL A 295 19.74 5.67 16.71
N GLY A 296 20.78 5.21 17.37
CA GLY A 296 21.98 4.83 16.64
C GLY A 296 22.18 3.33 16.53
N GLU A 297 21.35 2.55 17.22
CA GLU A 297 21.63 1.11 17.38
C GLU A 297 20.48 0.16 17.09
N SER A 298 19.28 0.65 16.79
CA SER A 298 18.21 -0.25 16.34
C SER A 298 17.40 0.44 15.25
N ASN A 299 17.53 -0.06 14.04
CA ASN A 299 16.81 0.44 12.87
C ASN A 299 15.30 0.16 12.92
N ASP A 300 14.85 -0.53 13.96
CA ASP A 300 13.50 -1.08 13.98
C ASP A 300 12.45 -0.11 14.53
N THR A 301 12.85 1.05 15.03
CA THR A 301 11.95 1.85 15.83
C THR A 301 11.30 3.05 15.12
N PHE A 302 11.74 3.37 13.92
CA PHE A 302 11.34 4.66 13.34
C PHE A 302 10.71 4.62 11.96
N LEU A 303 10.66 3.47 11.36
CA LEU A 303 10.14 3.40 10.00
C LEU A 303 8.74 2.82 10.00
N GLY A 304 7.78 3.58 10.48
CA GLY A 304 6.38 3.25 10.38
C GLY A 304 5.69 4.11 9.33
#